data_aa63cbe7a87eecc01313a2c3ff20a783
#
_entry.id   aa63cbe7a87eecc01313a2c3ff20a783
#
_cell.length_a   1.000
_cell.length_b   1.000
_cell.length_c   1.000
_cell.angle_alpha   90.00
_cell.angle_beta   90.00
_cell.angle_gamma   90.00
#
_symmetry.space_group_name_H-M   'P 1'
#
loop_
_entity.id
_entity.type
_entity.pdbx_description
1 polymer ?
#
loop_
_entity_poly.entity_id
_entity_poly.type
_entity_poly.pdbx_seq_one_letter_code
_entity_poly.pdbx_strand_id
1 'polypeptide(L)'
;MFNKRNILIAIVVALSVFYYNLVTNVAPNYIKQMIPVAETMAQDYIHGTVKIGDVHWSGGLSAEISNVVVKDNRKRDVAILPKTVVHFRPWLALGGVEKVLSRIDLEKPEVFLIMNRKQQWNLQHFLKPSDSTETPFYGLLDVKEGLLHVQMPGGKWDLPVNGEVNGGANPNFAVNATVQAGSDTLNVHGLITTTGIGSLSLKTASVDLANYAAAVQFLENIKEGSGLIKDLHLHWANNGERVQIDGAGKFEAVSGKMLV
;
A
#
# COMPACT_ATOMS: atom_id res chain seq x y z
N MET A 1 -43.67 18.98 36.40
CA MET A 1 -43.85 17.88 35.43
C MET A 1 -42.93 18.10 34.24
N PHE A 2 -41.82 17.39 34.14
CA PHE A 2 -40.90 17.55 33.01
C PHE A 2 -41.56 17.02 31.73
N ASN A 3 -41.65 17.87 30.73
CA ASN A 3 -42.20 17.52 29.41
C ASN A 3 -41.27 16.51 28.75
N LYS A 4 -41.78 15.38 28.21
CA LYS A 4 -41.00 14.34 27.52
C LYS A 4 -40.06 14.92 26.46
N ARG A 5 -40.46 16.01 25.82
CA ARG A 5 -39.64 16.75 24.83
C ARG A 5 -38.40 17.38 25.48
N ASN A 6 -38.52 17.95 26.70
CA ASN A 6 -37.39 18.57 27.39
C ASN A 6 -36.39 17.53 27.89
N ILE A 7 -36.87 16.34 28.29
CA ILE A 7 -36.02 15.21 28.67
C ILE A 7 -35.25 14.72 27.48
N LEU A 8 -35.90 14.57 26.32
CA LEU A 8 -35.25 14.15 25.08
C LEU A 8 -34.14 15.14 24.67
N ILE A 9 -34.44 16.45 24.68
CA ILE A 9 -33.47 17.51 24.38
C ILE A 9 -32.27 17.45 25.34
N ALA A 10 -32.52 17.29 26.65
CA ALA A 10 -31.46 17.17 27.62
C ALA A 10 -30.54 15.95 27.38
N ILE A 11 -31.13 14.81 27.02
CA ILE A 11 -30.37 13.60 26.65
C ILE A 11 -29.52 13.85 25.40
N VAL A 12 -30.09 14.45 24.35
CA VAL A 12 -29.34 14.74 23.12
C VAL A 12 -28.21 15.72 23.37
N VAL A 13 -28.43 16.77 24.15
CA VAL A 13 -27.38 17.71 24.57
C VAL A 13 -26.27 17.01 25.39
N ALA A 14 -26.65 16.21 26.36
CA ALA A 14 -25.68 15.47 27.17
C ALA A 14 -24.86 14.49 26.33
N LEU A 15 -25.48 13.76 25.41
CA LEU A 15 -24.78 12.86 24.49
C LEU A 15 -23.86 13.65 23.53
N SER A 16 -24.29 14.82 23.06
CA SER A 16 -23.46 15.67 22.19
C SER A 16 -22.25 16.22 22.94
N VAL A 17 -22.43 16.69 24.17
CA VAL A 17 -21.31 17.16 25.03
C VAL A 17 -20.37 16.01 25.38
N PHE A 18 -20.90 14.84 25.70
CA PHE A 18 -20.10 13.65 25.97
C PHE A 18 -19.30 13.23 24.74
N TYR A 19 -19.95 13.16 23.58
CA TYR A 19 -19.29 12.86 22.30
C TYR A 19 -18.19 13.90 21.97
N TYR A 20 -18.52 15.18 22.12
CA TYR A 20 -17.54 16.26 21.89
C TYR A 20 -16.32 16.11 22.81
N ASN A 21 -16.54 15.88 24.11
CA ASN A 21 -15.44 15.70 25.06
C ASN A 21 -14.62 14.44 24.75
N LEU A 22 -15.28 13.33 24.39
CA LEU A 22 -14.61 12.09 24.01
C LEU A 22 -13.70 12.31 22.80
N VAL A 23 -14.20 12.99 21.77
CA VAL A 23 -13.47 13.22 20.50
C VAL A 23 -12.36 14.25 20.67
N THR A 24 -12.58 15.32 21.44
CA THR A 24 -11.61 16.42 21.53
C THR A 24 -10.55 16.23 22.60
N ASN A 25 -10.85 15.56 23.69
CA ASN A 25 -9.97 15.46 24.84
C ASN A 25 -9.51 14.03 25.16
N VAL A 26 -10.41 13.05 25.11
CA VAL A 26 -10.09 11.68 25.54
C VAL A 26 -9.40 10.91 24.41
N ALA A 27 -10.03 10.87 23.24
CA ALA A 27 -9.51 10.09 22.12
C ALA A 27 -8.11 10.54 21.66
N PRO A 28 -7.80 11.82 21.48
CA PRO A 28 -6.46 12.26 21.06
C PRO A 28 -5.37 11.87 22.06
N ASN A 29 -5.64 12.00 23.36
CA ASN A 29 -4.66 11.63 24.38
C ASN A 29 -4.43 10.11 24.43
N TYR A 30 -5.51 9.32 24.30
CA TYR A 30 -5.40 7.88 24.24
C TYR A 30 -4.64 7.42 23.00
N ILE A 31 -4.95 7.98 21.84
CA ILE A 31 -4.28 7.66 20.59
C ILE A 31 -2.77 7.96 20.69
N LYS A 32 -2.39 9.13 21.23
CA LYS A 32 -0.96 9.48 21.41
C LYS A 32 -0.22 8.49 22.30
N GLN A 33 -0.89 7.95 23.34
CA GLN A 33 -0.29 6.93 24.19
C GLN A 33 -0.15 5.58 23.48
N MET A 34 -0.98 5.31 22.46
CA MET A 34 -0.93 4.07 21.68
C MET A 34 0.16 4.09 20.59
N ILE A 35 0.68 5.26 20.21
CA ILE A 35 1.71 5.35 19.16
C ILE A 35 2.93 4.46 19.46
N PRO A 36 3.58 4.53 20.63
CA PRO A 36 4.74 3.68 20.93
C PRO A 36 4.40 2.18 20.91
N VAL A 37 3.17 1.85 21.33
CA VAL A 37 2.68 0.46 21.29
C VAL A 37 2.55 -0.01 19.84
N ALA A 38 1.94 0.79 18.97
CA ALA A 38 1.79 0.48 17.56
C ALA A 38 3.15 0.39 16.84
N GLU A 39 4.10 1.28 17.14
CA GLU A 39 5.47 1.21 16.63
C GLU A 39 6.16 -0.09 17.06
N THR A 40 5.97 -0.52 18.30
CA THR A 40 6.55 -1.77 18.81
C THR A 40 5.89 -2.98 18.17
N MET A 41 4.56 -3.03 18.10
CA MET A 41 3.83 -4.11 17.45
C MET A 41 4.22 -4.27 15.97
N ALA A 42 4.41 -3.16 15.25
CA ALA A 42 4.85 -3.22 13.86
C ALA A 42 6.20 -3.94 13.70
N GLN A 43 7.09 -3.84 14.69
CA GLN A 43 8.39 -4.55 14.69
C GLN A 43 8.24 -6.07 14.81
N ASP A 44 7.10 -6.59 15.28
CA ASP A 44 6.84 -8.02 15.31
C ASP A 44 6.60 -8.59 13.91
N TYR A 45 6.15 -7.76 12.98
CA TYR A 45 5.82 -8.16 11.60
C TYR A 45 6.89 -7.83 10.57
N ILE A 46 7.83 -6.92 10.88
CA ILE A 46 8.85 -6.48 9.93
C ILE A 46 10.28 -6.58 10.49
N HIS A 47 11.23 -6.79 9.60
CA HIS A 47 12.65 -6.62 9.87
C HIS A 47 13.06 -5.16 9.63
N GLY A 48 12.64 -4.28 10.55
CA GLY A 48 12.87 -2.85 10.40
C GLY A 48 12.29 -2.04 11.55
N THR A 49 12.06 -0.76 11.31
CA THR A 49 11.46 0.15 12.26
C THR A 49 10.34 0.95 11.61
N VAL A 50 9.28 1.18 12.37
CA VAL A 50 8.23 2.13 12.02
C VAL A 50 8.31 3.30 12.98
N LYS A 51 8.22 4.51 12.47
CA LYS A 51 8.05 5.74 13.23
C LYS A 51 6.77 6.39 12.80
N ILE A 52 5.93 6.69 13.77
CA ILE A 52 4.65 7.35 13.60
C ILE A 52 4.81 8.79 14.10
N GLY A 53 4.52 9.76 13.26
CA GLY A 53 4.52 11.17 13.63
C GLY A 53 3.28 11.56 14.45
N ASP A 54 2.64 12.64 14.06
CA ASP A 54 1.46 13.12 14.77
C ASP A 54 0.21 12.35 14.39
N VAL A 55 -0.69 12.18 15.36
CA VAL A 55 -2.00 11.58 15.17
C VAL A 55 -3.08 12.56 15.63
N HIS A 56 -4.00 12.86 14.74
CA HIS A 56 -5.12 13.75 14.98
C HIS A 56 -6.44 13.05 14.69
N TRP A 57 -7.44 13.34 15.52
CA TRP A 57 -8.80 12.92 15.20
C TRP A 57 -9.38 13.83 14.12
N SER A 58 -9.71 13.28 12.96
CA SER A 58 -10.17 14.05 11.78
C SER A 58 -11.70 14.22 11.73
N GLY A 59 -12.38 13.85 12.81
CA GLY A 59 -13.84 13.92 12.94
C GLY A 59 -14.54 12.61 12.56
N GLY A 60 -15.80 12.49 12.98
CA GLY A 60 -16.56 11.24 12.81
C GLY A 60 -15.88 10.07 13.50
N LEU A 61 -15.60 9.02 12.74
CA LEU A 61 -14.88 7.81 13.19
C LEU A 61 -13.59 7.64 12.40
N SER A 62 -12.80 8.72 12.28
CA SER A 62 -11.57 8.72 11.50
C SER A 62 -10.43 9.38 12.28
N ALA A 63 -9.23 8.86 12.11
CA ALA A 63 -8.00 9.44 12.61
C ALA A 63 -7.05 9.72 11.44
N GLU A 64 -6.43 10.89 11.47
CA GLU A 64 -5.37 11.28 10.54
C GLU A 64 -4.01 11.06 11.22
N ILE A 65 -3.14 10.35 10.54
CA ILE A 65 -1.78 10.06 10.96
C ILE A 65 -0.85 10.75 9.97
N SER A 66 0.04 11.57 10.45
CA SER A 66 1.01 12.30 9.64
C SER A 66 2.41 11.71 9.80
N ASN A 67 3.17 11.72 8.71
CA ASN A 67 4.60 11.39 8.70
C ASN A 67 4.94 10.01 9.29
N VAL A 68 4.32 8.96 8.77
CA VAL A 68 4.76 7.59 9.07
C VAL A 68 5.98 7.26 8.21
N VAL A 69 7.06 6.86 8.85
CA VAL A 69 8.31 6.46 8.17
C VAL A 69 8.64 5.02 8.52
N VAL A 70 8.80 4.22 7.49
CA VAL A 70 9.17 2.80 7.60
C VAL A 70 10.57 2.62 7.06
N LYS A 71 11.45 2.01 7.85
CA LYS A 71 12.86 1.75 7.48
C LYS A 71 13.18 0.26 7.60
N ASP A 72 14.07 -0.21 6.74
CA ASP A 72 14.62 -1.57 6.83
C ASP A 72 15.64 -1.70 7.98
N ASN A 73 16.16 -2.91 8.15
CA ASN A 73 17.20 -3.21 9.15
C ASN A 73 18.54 -2.49 8.90
N ARG A 74 18.75 -1.94 7.71
CA ARG A 74 19.90 -1.11 7.33
C ARG A 74 19.60 0.39 7.44
N LYS A 75 18.47 0.77 8.05
CA LYS A 75 18.00 2.15 8.23
C LYS A 75 17.70 2.90 6.92
N ARG A 76 17.48 2.20 5.81
CA ARG A 76 17.05 2.80 4.55
C ARG A 76 15.54 2.95 4.56
N ASP A 77 15.05 3.99 3.92
CA ASP A 77 13.61 4.19 3.77
C ASP A 77 13.01 3.09 2.89
N VAL A 78 11.91 2.53 3.35
CA VAL A 78 11.09 1.54 2.65
C VAL A 78 9.78 2.16 2.24
N ALA A 79 9.19 2.96 3.14
CA ALA A 79 8.01 3.75 2.85
C ALA A 79 7.99 5.03 3.67
N ILE A 80 7.47 6.08 3.07
CA ILE A 80 7.14 7.35 3.71
C ILE A 80 5.68 7.62 3.41
N LEU A 81 4.87 7.79 4.45
CA LEU A 81 3.44 8.06 4.34
C LEU A 81 3.19 9.45 4.97
N PRO A 82 3.20 10.51 4.15
CA PRO A 82 3.04 11.88 4.65
C PRO A 82 1.70 12.08 5.35
N LYS A 83 0.65 11.48 4.78
CA LYS A 83 -0.68 11.53 5.34
C LYS A 83 -1.42 10.19 5.16
N THR A 84 -1.95 9.70 6.24
CA THR A 84 -2.75 8.47 6.30
C THR A 84 -4.04 8.76 7.05
N VAL A 85 -5.18 8.49 6.45
CA VAL A 85 -6.48 8.61 7.13
C VAL A 85 -7.04 7.22 7.36
N VAL A 86 -7.29 6.93 8.63
CA VAL A 86 -7.79 5.63 9.08
C VAL A 86 -9.25 5.76 9.48
N HIS A 87 -10.12 4.96 8.88
CA HIS A 87 -11.56 4.97 9.13
C HIS A 87 -11.98 3.74 9.92
N PHE A 88 -12.76 3.96 10.97
CA PHE A 88 -13.21 2.94 11.90
C PHE A 88 -14.72 2.71 11.79
N ARG A 89 -15.13 1.46 12.01
CA ARG A 89 -16.55 1.04 12.16
C ARG A 89 -16.70 0.22 13.43
N PRO A 90 -16.72 0.84 14.61
CA PRO A 90 -16.66 0.14 15.89
C PRO A 90 -17.84 -0.84 16.11
N TRP A 91 -19.00 -0.61 15.48
CA TRP A 91 -20.12 -1.56 15.55
C TRP A 91 -19.83 -2.91 14.88
N LEU A 92 -18.83 -3.00 14.02
CA LEU A 92 -18.40 -4.25 13.42
C LEU A 92 -17.55 -5.11 14.38
N ALA A 93 -17.14 -4.57 15.53
CA ALA A 93 -16.43 -5.34 16.55
C ALA A 93 -17.22 -6.55 17.06
N LEU A 94 -18.56 -6.50 16.95
CA LEU A 94 -19.42 -7.66 17.24
C LEU A 94 -19.19 -8.83 16.30
N GLY A 95 -18.62 -8.58 15.10
CA GLY A 95 -18.25 -9.61 14.13
C GLY A 95 -16.75 -9.93 14.10
N GLY A 96 -15.97 -9.35 15.03
CA GLY A 96 -14.52 -9.48 15.13
C GLY A 96 -13.83 -8.13 15.11
N VAL A 97 -12.83 -7.93 15.97
CA VAL A 97 -12.10 -6.65 16.11
C VAL A 97 -11.34 -6.27 14.83
N GLU A 98 -10.95 -7.26 14.04
CA GLU A 98 -10.28 -7.11 12.74
C GLU A 98 -11.12 -6.37 11.69
N LYS A 99 -12.45 -6.35 11.87
CA LYS A 99 -13.39 -5.66 10.98
C LYS A 99 -13.61 -4.19 11.35
N VAL A 100 -13.13 -3.77 12.50
CA VAL A 100 -13.29 -2.38 12.98
C VAL A 100 -12.58 -1.40 12.04
N LEU A 101 -11.43 -1.77 11.52
CA LEU A 101 -10.68 -0.99 10.54
C LEU A 101 -11.27 -1.21 9.16
N SER A 102 -11.99 -0.21 8.64
CA SER A 102 -12.76 -0.37 7.41
C SER A 102 -12.08 0.19 6.16
N ARG A 103 -11.27 1.23 6.33
CA ARG A 103 -10.58 1.88 5.22
C ARG A 103 -9.34 2.61 5.72
N ILE A 104 -8.31 2.62 4.89
CA ILE A 104 -7.09 3.40 5.05
C ILE A 104 -6.88 4.16 3.76
N ASP A 105 -6.88 5.49 3.82
CA ASP A 105 -6.54 6.36 2.70
C ASP A 105 -5.09 6.84 2.87
N LEU A 106 -4.27 6.59 1.86
CA LEU A 106 -2.89 7.06 1.78
C LEU A 106 -2.81 8.20 0.77
N GLU A 107 -2.46 9.39 1.22
CA GLU A 107 -2.24 10.54 0.35
C GLU A 107 -0.74 10.76 0.16
N LYS A 108 -0.30 10.70 -1.10
CA LYS A 108 1.10 10.88 -1.54
C LYS A 108 2.09 9.93 -0.85
N PRO A 109 1.77 8.64 -0.70
CA PRO A 109 2.73 7.71 -0.14
C PRO A 109 3.92 7.55 -1.09
N GLU A 110 5.12 7.45 -0.52
CA GLU A 110 6.34 7.11 -1.25
C GLU A 110 6.81 5.72 -0.83
N VAL A 111 7.12 4.86 -1.80
CA VAL A 111 7.62 3.50 -1.56
C VAL A 111 8.93 3.31 -2.30
N PHE A 112 9.94 2.75 -1.64
CA PHE A 112 11.28 2.59 -2.17
C PHE A 112 11.61 1.12 -2.41
N LEU A 113 11.65 0.72 -3.68
CA LEU A 113 12.09 -0.59 -4.15
C LEU A 113 13.53 -0.51 -4.63
N ILE A 114 14.44 -1.08 -3.89
CA ILE A 114 15.87 -1.02 -4.18
C ILE A 114 16.41 -2.43 -4.41
N MET A 115 16.89 -2.69 -5.63
CA MET A 115 17.60 -3.92 -5.97
C MET A 115 19.11 -3.71 -5.81
N ASN A 116 19.76 -4.64 -5.13
CA ASN A 116 21.21 -4.62 -5.00
C ASN A 116 21.91 -5.31 -6.20
N ARG A 117 23.24 -5.24 -6.26
CA ARG A 117 24.03 -5.88 -7.33
C ARG A 117 23.91 -7.41 -7.37
N LYS A 118 23.39 -8.04 -6.32
CA LYS A 118 23.12 -9.49 -6.24
C LYS A 118 21.68 -9.82 -6.66
N GLN A 119 20.98 -8.88 -7.29
CA GLN A 119 19.57 -9.01 -7.73
C GLN A 119 18.58 -9.28 -6.58
N GLN A 120 18.87 -8.81 -5.38
CA GLN A 120 17.99 -8.94 -4.23
C GLN A 120 17.31 -7.59 -3.95
N TRP A 121 16.02 -7.63 -3.77
CA TRP A 121 15.21 -6.46 -3.38
C TRP A 121 15.32 -6.18 -1.88
N ASN A 122 15.25 -4.91 -1.50
CA ASN A 122 15.22 -4.49 -0.09
C ASN A 122 14.02 -5.08 0.67
N LEU A 123 12.91 -5.37 -0.01
CA LEU A 123 11.71 -5.95 0.59
C LEU A 123 11.74 -7.48 0.70
N GLN A 124 12.66 -8.17 0.06
CA GLN A 124 12.69 -9.64 -0.03
C GLN A 124 12.68 -10.35 1.34
N HIS A 125 13.25 -9.74 2.35
CA HIS A 125 13.26 -10.26 3.72
C HIS A 125 12.76 -9.22 4.73
N PHE A 126 11.94 -8.30 4.25
CA PHE A 126 11.43 -7.21 5.07
C PHE A 126 10.30 -7.68 5.99
N LEU A 127 9.39 -8.49 5.46
CA LEU A 127 8.33 -9.10 6.27
C LEU A 127 8.89 -10.32 7.00
N LYS A 128 8.56 -10.41 8.28
CA LYS A 128 8.86 -11.61 9.07
C LYS A 128 7.87 -12.71 8.68
N PRO A 129 8.30 -13.98 8.64
CA PRO A 129 7.37 -15.09 8.50
C PRO A 129 6.34 -15.04 9.63
N SER A 130 5.08 -15.09 9.27
CA SER A 130 4.00 -15.18 10.25
C SER A 130 3.53 -16.64 10.32
N ASP A 131 3.66 -17.25 11.47
CA ASP A 131 3.07 -18.57 11.76
C ASP A 131 1.58 -18.43 12.15
N SER A 132 1.09 -17.19 12.21
CA SER A 132 -0.27 -16.91 12.68
C SER A 132 -1.28 -17.12 11.57
N THR A 133 -2.34 -17.82 11.89
CA THR A 133 -3.63 -17.82 11.18
C THR A 133 -4.38 -16.49 11.41
N GLU A 134 -3.63 -15.41 11.69
CA GLU A 134 -4.22 -14.12 11.98
C GLU A 134 -5.07 -13.63 10.82
N THR A 135 -6.19 -13.11 11.21
CA THR A 135 -7.22 -12.62 10.32
C THR A 135 -6.68 -11.45 9.49
N PRO A 136 -6.80 -11.54 8.18
CA PRO A 136 -6.31 -10.49 7.30
C PRO A 136 -7.09 -9.19 7.51
N PHE A 137 -6.51 -8.08 7.09
CA PHE A 137 -7.20 -6.81 6.97
C PHE A 137 -8.42 -6.94 6.03
N TYR A 138 -9.61 -6.62 6.55
CA TYR A 138 -10.88 -6.72 5.82
C TYR A 138 -11.31 -5.41 5.16
N GLY A 139 -10.50 -4.38 5.25
CA GLY A 139 -10.84 -3.05 4.77
C GLY A 139 -10.36 -2.78 3.35
N LEU A 140 -10.54 -1.54 2.97
CA LEU A 140 -10.03 -0.96 1.73
C LEU A 140 -8.80 -0.12 2.04
N LEU A 141 -7.70 -0.37 1.34
CA LEU A 141 -6.54 0.51 1.28
C LEU A 141 -6.62 1.30 -0.03
N ASP A 142 -6.70 2.61 0.04
CA ASP A 142 -6.78 3.51 -1.12
C ASP A 142 -5.50 4.36 -1.20
N VAL A 143 -4.84 4.35 -2.35
CA VAL A 143 -3.59 5.07 -2.63
C VAL A 143 -3.86 6.17 -3.63
N LYS A 144 -3.62 7.41 -3.24
CA LYS A 144 -3.78 8.60 -4.08
C LYS A 144 -2.46 9.33 -4.25
N GLU A 145 -2.12 9.67 -5.47
CA GLU A 145 -0.91 10.41 -5.82
C GLU A 145 0.36 9.77 -5.22
N GLY A 146 0.40 8.44 -5.13
CA GLY A 146 1.54 7.71 -4.63
C GLY A 146 2.73 7.75 -5.59
N LEU A 147 3.93 7.56 -5.06
CA LEU A 147 5.17 7.53 -5.82
C LEU A 147 5.97 6.27 -5.48
N LEU A 148 6.23 5.45 -6.49
CA LEU A 148 7.05 4.27 -6.38
C LEU A 148 8.45 4.56 -6.94
N HIS A 149 9.43 4.65 -6.05
CA HIS A 149 10.83 4.80 -6.40
C HIS A 149 11.45 3.44 -6.64
N VAL A 150 11.75 3.12 -7.89
CA VAL A 150 12.41 1.86 -8.27
C VAL A 150 13.87 2.14 -8.59
N GLN A 151 14.78 1.52 -7.86
CA GLN A 151 16.20 1.61 -8.12
C GLN A 151 16.78 0.22 -8.37
N MET A 152 17.36 0.04 -9.53
CA MET A 152 18.06 -1.18 -9.96
C MET A 152 19.49 -0.83 -10.40
N PRO A 153 20.40 -1.81 -10.57
CA PRO A 153 21.76 -1.55 -11.07
C PRO A 153 21.80 -0.79 -12.38
N GLY A 154 20.80 -0.95 -13.25
CA GLY A 154 20.70 -0.30 -14.55
C GLY A 154 20.04 1.07 -14.56
N GLY A 155 19.39 1.50 -13.48
CA GLY A 155 18.70 2.80 -13.49
C GLY A 155 17.81 3.07 -12.28
N LYS A 156 17.17 4.23 -12.33
CA LYS A 156 16.20 4.69 -11.34
C LYS A 156 14.95 5.19 -12.05
N TRP A 157 13.81 4.87 -11.51
CA TRP A 157 12.50 5.31 -12.02
C TRP A 157 11.63 5.78 -10.86
N ASP A 158 10.97 6.87 -11.10
CA ASP A 158 9.93 7.41 -10.22
C ASP A 158 8.60 7.21 -10.93
N LEU A 159 7.79 6.32 -10.39
CA LEU A 159 6.55 5.86 -11.01
C LEU A 159 5.36 6.34 -10.18
N PRO A 160 4.60 7.35 -10.64
CA PRO A 160 3.35 7.73 -10.01
C PRO A 160 2.36 6.55 -9.98
N VAL A 161 1.72 6.34 -8.85
CA VAL A 161 0.80 5.22 -8.61
C VAL A 161 -0.49 5.72 -7.98
N ASN A 162 -1.62 5.27 -8.51
CA ASN A 162 -2.92 5.36 -7.85
C ASN A 162 -3.55 3.98 -7.83
N GLY A 163 -4.27 3.65 -6.77
CA GLY A 163 -4.91 2.34 -6.74
C GLY A 163 -5.53 1.99 -5.42
N GLU A 164 -6.12 0.81 -5.40
CA GLU A 164 -6.78 0.28 -4.23
C GLU A 164 -6.42 -1.19 -3.98
N VAL A 165 -6.38 -1.55 -2.72
CA VAL A 165 -6.26 -2.94 -2.27
C VAL A 165 -7.46 -3.26 -1.39
N ASN A 166 -8.28 -4.19 -1.83
CA ASN A 166 -9.47 -4.60 -1.11
C ASN A 166 -9.22 -5.91 -0.37
N GLY A 167 -9.22 -5.85 0.96
CA GLY A 167 -9.06 -7.01 1.84
C GLY A 167 -10.36 -7.79 2.09
N GLY A 168 -11.51 -7.30 1.60
CA GLY A 168 -12.80 -7.97 1.78
C GLY A 168 -12.96 -9.29 1.00
N ALA A 169 -12.05 -9.59 0.08
CA ALA A 169 -12.06 -10.82 -0.73
C ALA A 169 -11.32 -11.99 -0.05
N ASN A 170 -11.33 -12.05 1.27
CA ASN A 170 -10.66 -13.06 2.10
C ASN A 170 -10.75 -14.50 1.51
N PRO A 171 -9.63 -15.26 1.46
CA PRO A 171 -8.29 -14.97 2.01
C PRO A 171 -7.39 -14.12 1.10
N ASN A 172 -7.91 -13.51 0.10
CA ASN A 172 -7.16 -12.78 -0.91
C ASN A 172 -7.38 -11.27 -0.81
N PHE A 173 -6.34 -10.50 -1.11
CA PHE A 173 -6.42 -9.06 -1.32
C PHE A 173 -6.55 -8.82 -2.82
N ALA A 174 -7.65 -8.19 -3.24
CA ALA A 174 -7.81 -7.75 -4.62
C ALA A 174 -7.08 -6.42 -4.82
N VAL A 175 -6.21 -6.36 -5.82
CA VAL A 175 -5.40 -5.19 -6.16
C VAL A 175 -5.87 -4.62 -7.47
N ASN A 176 -6.15 -3.31 -7.51
CA ASN A 176 -6.40 -2.54 -8.72
C ASN A 176 -5.56 -1.27 -8.66
N ALA A 177 -4.66 -1.10 -9.60
CA ALA A 177 -3.79 0.08 -9.61
C ALA A 177 -3.50 0.56 -11.02
N THR A 178 -3.16 1.84 -11.12
CA THR A 178 -2.57 2.44 -12.31
C THR A 178 -1.19 2.95 -11.97
N VAL A 179 -0.21 2.63 -12.80
CA VAL A 179 1.19 3.05 -12.67
C VAL A 179 1.55 3.86 -13.91
N GLN A 180 2.06 5.07 -13.71
CA GLN A 180 2.56 5.90 -14.80
C GLN A 180 4.05 5.67 -14.97
N ALA A 181 4.46 5.30 -16.18
CA ALA A 181 5.87 5.09 -16.52
C ALA A 181 6.22 5.91 -17.76
N GLY A 182 6.76 7.11 -17.53
CA GLY A 182 6.95 8.11 -18.59
C GLY A 182 5.60 8.55 -19.16
N SER A 183 5.40 8.35 -20.47
CA SER A 183 4.13 8.60 -21.15
C SER A 183 3.12 7.47 -21.03
N ASP A 184 3.56 6.30 -20.54
CA ASP A 184 2.76 5.08 -20.55
C ASP A 184 1.97 4.91 -19.25
N THR A 185 0.75 4.41 -19.36
CA THR A 185 -0.10 4.06 -18.22
C THR A 185 -0.28 2.55 -18.18
N LEU A 186 0.21 1.94 -17.12
CA LEU A 186 0.09 0.52 -16.86
C LEU A 186 -1.08 0.26 -15.92
N ASN A 187 -2.04 -0.55 -16.35
CA ASN A 187 -3.15 -0.98 -15.49
C ASN A 187 -2.80 -2.33 -14.87
N VAL A 188 -2.78 -2.38 -13.55
CA VAL A 188 -2.40 -3.54 -12.75
C VAL A 188 -3.62 -4.08 -12.03
N HIS A 189 -3.92 -5.34 -12.22
CA HIS A 189 -5.00 -6.05 -11.52
C HIS A 189 -4.47 -7.35 -10.97
N GLY A 190 -4.94 -7.76 -9.82
CA GLY A 190 -4.50 -9.04 -9.30
C GLY A 190 -5.02 -9.41 -7.93
N LEU A 191 -4.51 -10.51 -7.43
CA LEU A 191 -4.83 -11.06 -6.14
C LEU A 191 -3.55 -11.38 -5.38
N ILE A 192 -3.50 -11.03 -4.11
CA ILE A 192 -2.41 -11.38 -3.19
C ILE A 192 -3.03 -12.16 -2.04
N THR A 193 -2.49 -13.32 -1.73
CA THR A 193 -2.94 -14.11 -0.58
C THR A 193 -2.24 -13.68 0.70
N THR A 194 -2.83 -13.97 1.84
CA THR A 194 -2.20 -13.75 3.16
C THR A 194 -0.93 -14.58 3.36
N THR A 195 -0.75 -15.64 2.59
CA THR A 195 0.46 -16.49 2.60
C THR A 195 1.59 -15.94 1.73
N GLY A 196 1.42 -14.74 1.15
CA GLY A 196 2.44 -14.12 0.31
C GLY A 196 2.56 -14.73 -1.10
N ILE A 197 1.59 -15.53 -1.52
CA ILE A 197 1.45 -15.98 -2.90
C ILE A 197 0.61 -14.93 -3.62
N GLY A 198 0.99 -14.56 -4.83
CA GLY A 198 0.22 -13.57 -5.56
C GLY A 198 0.29 -13.73 -7.07
N SER A 199 -0.64 -13.08 -7.72
CA SER A 199 -0.66 -12.92 -9.16
C SER A 199 -1.08 -11.51 -9.51
N LEU A 200 -0.35 -10.88 -10.43
CA LEU A 200 -0.71 -9.60 -11.02
C LEU A 200 -0.80 -9.75 -12.53
N SER A 201 -1.76 -9.08 -13.11
CA SER A 201 -1.94 -8.98 -14.55
C SER A 201 -1.79 -7.51 -14.94
N LEU A 202 -0.93 -7.24 -15.90
CA LEU A 202 -0.75 -5.91 -16.46
C LEU A 202 -1.34 -5.89 -17.87
N LYS A 203 -2.15 -4.88 -18.14
CA LYS A 203 -2.67 -4.59 -19.47
C LYS A 203 -2.34 -3.16 -19.84
N THR A 204 -1.76 -2.98 -20.98
CA THR A 204 -1.49 -1.65 -21.55
C THR A 204 -1.63 -1.69 -23.06
N ALA A 205 -1.93 -0.54 -23.64
CA ALA A 205 -2.07 -0.44 -25.09
C ALA A 205 -0.71 -0.39 -25.78
N SER A 206 0.23 0.37 -25.27
CA SER A 206 1.56 0.58 -25.87
C SER A 206 2.56 1.01 -24.79
N VAL A 207 3.81 0.60 -24.96
CA VAL A 207 4.94 1.04 -24.14
C VAL A 207 6.09 1.49 -25.02
N ASP A 208 6.75 2.58 -24.64
CA ASP A 208 7.99 2.99 -25.23
C ASP A 208 9.14 2.16 -24.64
N LEU A 209 9.75 1.30 -25.46
CA LEU A 209 10.80 0.38 -25.02
C LEU A 209 12.04 1.10 -24.50
N ALA A 210 12.34 2.31 -25.00
CA ALA A 210 13.48 3.08 -24.53
C ALA A 210 13.36 3.45 -23.05
N ASN A 211 12.14 3.68 -22.54
CA ASN A 211 11.90 3.99 -21.13
C ASN A 211 12.25 2.81 -20.21
N TYR A 212 12.24 1.59 -20.73
CA TYR A 212 12.47 0.36 -19.95
C TYR A 212 13.81 -0.31 -20.27
N ALA A 213 14.55 0.18 -21.24
CA ALA A 213 15.79 -0.44 -21.72
C ALA A 213 16.80 -0.70 -20.59
N ALA A 214 16.94 0.24 -19.66
CA ALA A 214 17.85 0.09 -18.53
C ALA A 214 17.34 -0.89 -17.45
N ALA A 215 16.04 -1.19 -17.42
CA ALA A 215 15.44 -2.11 -16.46
C ALA A 215 15.56 -3.57 -16.88
N VAL A 216 15.63 -3.84 -18.16
CA VAL A 216 15.58 -5.19 -18.71
C VAL A 216 16.83 -5.43 -19.53
N GLN A 217 17.70 -6.32 -19.04
CA GLN A 217 19.04 -6.54 -19.61
C GLN A 217 19.06 -6.80 -21.13
N PHE A 218 18.05 -7.50 -21.67
CA PHE A 218 17.99 -7.74 -23.11
C PHE A 218 17.55 -6.51 -23.93
N LEU A 219 17.01 -5.46 -23.26
CA LEU A 219 16.61 -4.20 -23.87
C LEU A 219 17.71 -3.12 -23.77
N GLU A 220 18.80 -3.38 -23.07
CA GLU A 220 19.84 -2.38 -22.72
C GLU A 220 20.36 -1.57 -23.92
N ASN A 221 20.36 -2.16 -25.13
CA ASN A 221 20.84 -1.52 -26.35
C ASN A 221 19.71 -0.98 -27.24
N ILE A 222 18.47 -1.02 -26.79
CA ILE A 222 17.34 -0.46 -27.55
C ILE A 222 17.30 1.04 -27.33
N LYS A 223 17.32 1.79 -28.43
CA LYS A 223 17.27 3.25 -28.44
C LYS A 223 15.88 3.79 -28.73
N GLU A 224 15.12 3.08 -29.51
CA GLU A 224 13.76 3.44 -29.94
C GLU A 224 12.97 2.15 -30.18
N GLY A 225 11.67 2.27 -30.12
CA GLY A 225 10.76 1.20 -30.43
C GLY A 225 9.56 1.20 -29.48
N SER A 226 8.48 0.64 -29.95
CA SER A 226 7.29 0.45 -29.15
C SER A 226 7.00 -1.02 -28.91
N GLY A 227 6.43 -1.31 -27.78
CA GLY A 227 5.93 -2.63 -27.42
C GLY A 227 4.46 -2.56 -27.05
N LEU A 228 3.68 -3.51 -27.52
CA LEU A 228 2.31 -3.72 -27.06
C LEU A 228 2.32 -4.87 -26.09
N ILE A 229 2.07 -4.59 -24.82
CA ILE A 229 1.83 -5.62 -23.82
C ILE A 229 0.34 -5.96 -23.88
N LYS A 230 0.00 -7.17 -24.32
CA LYS A 230 -1.38 -7.64 -24.38
C LYS A 230 -1.82 -8.17 -23.02
N ASP A 231 -1.04 -9.10 -22.50
CA ASP A 231 -1.24 -9.69 -21.19
C ASP A 231 0.13 -10.04 -20.63
N LEU A 232 0.48 -9.46 -19.48
CA LEU A 232 1.66 -9.83 -18.72
C LEU A 232 1.18 -10.30 -17.35
N HIS A 233 1.47 -11.55 -17.03
CA HIS A 233 1.12 -12.16 -15.77
C HIS A 233 2.36 -12.39 -14.94
N LEU A 234 2.34 -11.89 -13.72
CA LEU A 234 3.35 -12.09 -12.71
C LEU A 234 2.79 -13.00 -11.65
N HIS A 235 3.41 -14.14 -11.43
CA HIS A 235 3.07 -15.06 -10.35
C HIS A 235 4.26 -15.19 -9.42
N TRP A 236 4.01 -15.15 -8.14
CA TRP A 236 5.06 -15.39 -7.16
C TRP A 236 4.57 -16.26 -6.02
N ALA A 237 5.51 -16.98 -5.41
CA ALA A 237 5.33 -17.78 -4.22
C ALA A 237 6.40 -17.43 -3.19
N ASN A 238 6.21 -17.87 -1.95
CA ASN A 238 7.16 -17.72 -0.87
C ASN A 238 7.68 -16.27 -0.71
N ASN A 239 6.76 -15.30 -0.62
CA ASN A 239 7.08 -13.88 -0.45
C ASN A 239 8.06 -13.32 -1.52
N GLY A 240 7.96 -13.81 -2.76
CA GLY A 240 8.76 -13.32 -3.88
C GLY A 240 10.05 -14.10 -4.14
N GLU A 241 10.31 -15.21 -3.45
CA GLU A 241 11.48 -16.05 -3.73
C GLU A 241 11.43 -16.73 -5.10
N ARG A 242 10.22 -16.95 -5.61
CA ARG A 242 9.99 -17.49 -6.96
C ARG A 242 9.01 -16.61 -7.69
N VAL A 243 9.49 -15.96 -8.73
CA VAL A 243 8.67 -15.14 -9.63
C VAL A 243 8.66 -15.80 -10.99
N GLN A 244 7.48 -16.10 -11.49
CA GLN A 244 7.24 -16.56 -12.84
C GLN A 244 6.59 -15.42 -13.61
N ILE A 245 7.07 -15.16 -14.82
CA ILE A 245 6.55 -14.12 -15.72
C ILE A 245 6.09 -14.81 -16.98
N ASP A 246 4.80 -14.73 -17.25
CA ASP A 246 4.17 -15.21 -18.48
C ASP A 246 3.51 -14.03 -19.17
N GLY A 247 3.63 -13.96 -20.49
CA GLY A 247 2.98 -12.86 -21.19
C GLY A 247 3.02 -12.96 -22.69
N ALA A 248 2.21 -12.15 -23.35
CA ALA A 248 2.19 -11.96 -24.78
C ALA A 248 2.34 -10.47 -25.10
N GLY A 249 3.21 -10.17 -26.02
CA GLY A 249 3.46 -8.81 -26.49
C GLY A 249 3.81 -8.78 -27.98
N LYS A 250 3.82 -7.60 -28.55
CA LYS A 250 4.27 -7.33 -29.91
C LYS A 250 5.25 -6.17 -29.87
N PHE A 251 6.37 -6.31 -30.54
CA PHE A 251 7.35 -5.24 -30.69
C PHE A 251 7.28 -4.69 -32.11
N GLU A 252 7.30 -3.37 -32.23
CA GLU A 252 7.24 -2.67 -33.51
C GLU A 252 8.32 -1.58 -33.57
N ALA A 253 8.87 -1.35 -34.78
CA ALA A 253 9.83 -0.28 -35.04
C ALA A 253 11.01 -0.24 -34.05
N VAL A 254 11.53 -1.39 -33.64
CA VAL A 254 12.64 -1.46 -32.70
C VAL A 254 13.95 -1.17 -33.39
N SER A 255 14.68 -0.16 -32.93
CA SER A 255 16.03 0.15 -33.34
C SER A 255 17.02 -0.07 -32.20
N GLY A 256 18.15 -0.70 -32.50
CA GLY A 256 19.18 -1.03 -31.53
C GLY A 256 19.74 -2.44 -31.70
N LYS A 257 20.59 -2.87 -30.77
CA LYS A 257 21.10 -4.25 -30.73
C LYS A 257 20.36 -5.00 -29.65
N MET A 258 19.60 -6.01 -30.01
CA MET A 258 19.03 -6.95 -29.06
C MET A 258 20.07 -8.06 -28.79
N LEU A 259 20.42 -8.29 -27.56
CA LEU A 259 21.20 -9.47 -27.16
C LEU A 259 20.24 -10.66 -27.12
N VAL A 260 20.42 -11.61 -28.01
CA VAL A 260 19.68 -12.86 -28.08
C VAL A 260 20.43 -13.92 -27.29
#